data_5453ef27743a0d24311da48277fef038
#
_entry.id   5453ef27743a0d24311da48277fef038
#
_cell.length_a   1.000
_cell.length_b   1.000
_cell.length_c   1.000
_cell.angle_alpha   90.00
_cell.angle_beta   90.00
_cell.angle_gamma   90.00
#
_symmetry.space_group_name_H-M   'P 1'
#
loop_
_entity.id
_entity.type
_entity.pdbx_description
1 polymer ?
#
loop_
_entity_poly.entity_id
_entity_poly.type
_entity_poly.pdbx_seq_one_letter_code
_entity_poly.pdbx_strand_id
1 'polypeptide(L)'
;MPCPISFLAPWNVATEIAAQYADDNLRLSRIPRIRINTMKRVSCLLVAVATLSEARAQDVKRNVPYADPAQERQVLDVYAPPNAKNLPVVFWIHGGGWQTGDKTSVQIKPQFFADQGFVFVSTNYRLLPSVDIATIFRDIAKSIHWVHDHIAQHGGDPNRLFVMGHSAGAQLAALICTDDRYLKAEGLSLAIIKGCVPVDGDTYDVPAIIETAETRRRVHGLPQAKFGHREKFGNDSEKHRDFSAVTHVAKDKGIPPFLILFVADHPDTSAQAQRLGNVLKEAGVPATLYGGKETTHNKINADLGRPDDPATKTMLEFLGKALK
;
A
#
# COMPACT_ATOMS: atom_id res chain seq x y z
N MET A 1 -55.53 -5.49 -25.16
CA MET A 1 -55.58 -5.08 -23.76
C MET A 1 -54.15 -5.16 -23.23
N PRO A 2 -53.48 -4.06 -22.93
CA PRO A 2 -52.11 -4.08 -22.37
C PRO A 2 -52.16 -4.06 -20.84
N CYS A 3 -51.32 -4.91 -20.21
CA CYS A 3 -51.06 -4.92 -18.78
C CYS A 3 -50.07 -3.79 -18.39
N PRO A 4 -50.23 -3.14 -17.25
CA PRO A 4 -49.37 -2.06 -16.85
C PRO A 4 -48.06 -2.57 -16.17
N ILE A 5 -46.95 -2.03 -16.60
CA ILE A 5 -45.62 -2.24 -15.99
C ILE A 5 -45.50 -1.28 -14.79
N SER A 6 -45.36 -1.86 -13.60
CA SER A 6 -45.08 -1.12 -12.37
C SER A 6 -43.61 -0.76 -12.30
N PHE A 7 -43.30 0.53 -12.27
CA PHE A 7 -42.00 1.06 -11.95
C PHE A 7 -41.70 0.94 -10.44
N LEU A 8 -40.72 0.16 -10.07
CA LEU A 8 -40.12 0.19 -8.73
C LEU A 8 -39.05 1.26 -8.69
N ALA A 9 -39.20 2.23 -7.81
CA ALA A 9 -38.22 3.29 -7.52
C ALA A 9 -36.97 2.75 -6.86
N PRO A 10 -35.79 3.38 -7.06
CA PRO A 10 -34.54 2.92 -6.45
C PRO A 10 -34.52 3.20 -4.94
N TRP A 11 -34.20 2.18 -4.18
CA TRP A 11 -33.98 2.25 -2.74
C TRP A 11 -32.74 3.11 -2.41
N ASN A 12 -32.97 4.06 -1.53
CA ASN A 12 -31.97 5.04 -1.10
C ASN A 12 -31.25 4.49 0.15
N VAL A 13 -30.02 4.01 0.00
CA VAL A 13 -29.19 3.43 1.06
C VAL A 13 -28.84 4.44 2.17
N ALA A 14 -29.11 5.73 1.96
CA ALA A 14 -28.80 6.79 2.91
C ALA A 14 -29.75 6.84 4.13
N THR A 15 -30.89 6.14 4.13
CA THR A 15 -31.89 6.21 5.22
C THR A 15 -31.72 5.13 6.29
N GLU A 16 -30.95 4.07 6.03
CA GLU A 16 -30.72 3.02 7.04
C GLU A 16 -29.58 3.33 8.02
N ILE A 17 -28.64 4.19 7.65
CA ILE A 17 -27.52 4.57 8.52
C ILE A 17 -27.96 5.54 9.63
N ALA A 18 -29.04 6.31 9.43
CA ALA A 18 -29.54 7.27 10.42
C ALA A 18 -30.37 6.64 11.55
N ALA A 19 -30.93 5.45 11.36
CA ALA A 19 -31.76 4.78 12.36
C ALA A 19 -30.94 4.01 13.42
N GLN A 20 -29.71 3.62 13.12
CA GLN A 20 -28.86 2.83 14.01
C GLN A 20 -28.10 3.68 15.04
N TYR A 21 -28.02 5.02 14.84
CA TYR A 21 -27.38 5.96 15.77
C TYR A 21 -28.30 6.58 16.84
N ALA A 22 -29.60 6.31 16.79
CA ALA A 22 -30.58 6.91 17.70
C ALA A 22 -30.89 6.09 18.96
N ASP A 23 -30.52 4.82 19.03
CA ASP A 23 -30.94 3.90 20.10
C ASP A 23 -29.93 3.70 21.25
N ASP A 24 -28.71 4.20 21.13
CA ASP A 24 -27.66 4.03 22.14
C ASP A 24 -27.57 5.16 23.18
N ASN A 25 -28.42 6.19 23.13
CA ASN A 25 -28.36 7.35 24.05
C ASN A 25 -29.41 7.40 25.14
N LEU A 26 -30.15 6.32 25.40
CA LEU A 26 -31.26 6.32 26.38
C LEU A 26 -31.12 5.27 27.50
N ARG A 27 -29.93 5.01 28.04
CA ARG A 27 -29.77 4.25 29.31
C ARG A 27 -28.65 4.77 30.20
N LEU A 28 -28.77 5.98 30.67
CA LEU A 28 -27.99 6.47 31.82
C LEU A 28 -28.89 7.25 32.78
N SER A 29 -29.66 6.54 33.59
CA SER A 29 -30.27 7.11 34.79
C SER A 29 -30.39 6.06 35.88
N ARG A 30 -29.41 5.99 36.78
CA ARG A 30 -29.52 5.62 38.21
C ARG A 30 -28.13 5.41 38.81
N ILE A 31 -27.53 6.50 39.32
CA ILE A 31 -26.40 6.43 40.24
C ILE A 31 -26.93 6.70 41.65
N PRO A 32 -26.74 5.81 42.64
CA PRO A 32 -27.16 6.08 44.03
C PRO A 32 -26.21 7.10 44.67
N ARG A 33 -26.79 8.08 45.39
CA ARG A 33 -26.05 9.07 46.15
C ARG A 33 -25.34 8.40 47.33
N ILE A 34 -24.02 8.38 47.34
CA ILE A 34 -23.19 8.02 48.48
C ILE A 34 -22.99 9.29 49.34
N ARG A 35 -23.40 9.23 50.62
CA ARG A 35 -23.11 10.25 51.64
C ARG A 35 -21.62 10.26 51.95
N ILE A 36 -20.97 11.40 51.73
CA ILE A 36 -19.58 11.62 52.13
C ILE A 36 -19.56 12.09 53.56
N ASN A 37 -19.03 11.26 54.47
CA ASN A 37 -18.68 11.66 55.83
C ASN A 37 -17.25 12.21 55.83
N THR A 38 -17.11 13.40 56.37
CA THR A 38 -15.88 14.13 56.63
C THR A 38 -14.87 13.32 57.42
N MET A 39 -13.64 13.13 56.88
CA MET A 39 -12.43 13.09 57.71
C MET A 39 -11.13 13.20 56.91
N LYS A 40 -10.36 14.20 57.34
CA LYS A 40 -8.91 14.36 57.26
C LYS A 40 -8.22 14.50 55.86
N ARG A 41 -7.74 15.73 55.67
CA ARG A 41 -6.79 16.16 54.65
C ARG A 41 -5.51 15.30 54.68
N VAL A 42 -5.30 14.49 53.67
CA VAL A 42 -3.99 14.02 53.24
C VAL A 42 -3.82 14.52 51.83
N SER A 43 -2.98 15.54 51.65
CA SER A 43 -2.59 16.03 50.32
C SER A 43 -1.67 15.01 49.71
N CYS A 44 -2.21 14.07 48.95
CA CYS A 44 -1.45 13.35 47.94
C CYS A 44 -1.45 14.17 46.66
N LEU A 45 -0.34 14.86 46.41
CA LEU A 45 -0.07 15.49 45.13
C LEU A 45 0.17 14.38 44.10
N LEU A 46 -0.90 13.89 43.46
CA LEU A 46 -0.82 13.08 42.26
C LEU A 46 -0.38 14.00 41.12
N VAL A 47 0.95 14.06 40.86
CA VAL A 47 1.49 14.59 39.62
C VAL A 47 1.08 13.60 38.55
N ALA A 48 -0.08 13.81 37.93
CA ALA A 48 -0.43 13.20 36.67
C ALA A 48 0.52 13.80 35.61
N VAL A 49 1.61 13.10 35.33
CA VAL A 49 2.40 13.34 34.13
C VAL A 49 1.51 12.91 32.97
N ALA A 50 0.65 13.82 32.53
CA ALA A 50 0.04 13.71 31.23
C ALA A 50 1.18 13.83 30.21
N THR A 51 1.68 12.72 29.70
CA THR A 51 2.45 12.70 28.47
C THR A 51 1.49 13.14 27.37
N LEU A 52 1.37 14.45 27.19
CA LEU A 52 0.85 15.02 25.95
C LEU A 52 1.78 14.51 24.85
N SER A 53 1.34 13.47 24.15
CA SER A 53 1.87 13.15 22.84
C SER A 53 1.53 14.35 21.97
N GLU A 54 2.43 15.34 21.94
CA GLU A 54 2.35 16.40 20.96
C GLU A 54 2.33 15.70 19.59
N ALA A 55 1.21 15.78 18.89
CA ALA A 55 1.15 15.43 17.48
C ALA A 55 2.17 16.33 16.77
N ARG A 56 3.39 15.81 16.58
CA ARG A 56 4.46 16.55 15.91
C ARG A 56 3.97 16.87 14.50
N ALA A 57 3.82 18.17 14.21
CA ALA A 57 3.42 18.62 12.90
C ALA A 57 4.43 18.10 11.86
N GLN A 58 3.95 17.37 10.86
CA GLN A 58 4.77 16.90 9.74
C GLN A 58 5.14 18.07 8.82
N ASP A 59 6.34 18.06 8.28
CA ASP A 59 6.66 18.86 7.09
C ASP A 59 6.13 18.13 5.85
N VAL A 60 5.12 18.70 5.21
CA VAL A 60 4.42 18.08 4.08
C VAL A 60 4.62 18.92 2.83
N LYS A 61 5.23 18.33 1.81
CA LYS A 61 5.30 18.89 0.45
C LYS A 61 4.35 18.11 -0.46
N ARG A 62 3.40 18.81 -1.06
CA ARG A 62 2.38 18.18 -1.91
C ARG A 62 2.57 18.54 -3.37
N ASN A 63 2.13 17.61 -4.26
CA ASN A 63 2.10 17.81 -5.70
C ASN A 63 3.47 18.20 -6.29
N VAL A 64 4.53 17.60 -5.76
CA VAL A 64 5.89 17.85 -6.25
C VAL A 64 6.06 17.14 -7.59
N PRO A 65 6.36 17.82 -8.70
CA PRO A 65 6.56 17.20 -10.00
C PRO A 65 7.86 16.40 -10.00
N TYR A 66 7.82 15.18 -10.57
CA TYR A 66 9.00 14.31 -10.71
C TYR A 66 9.47 14.15 -12.16
N ALA A 67 8.88 14.91 -13.09
CA ALA A 67 9.28 14.95 -14.50
C ALA A 67 9.31 16.41 -15.00
N ASP A 68 10.04 16.69 -16.06
CA ASP A 68 10.12 18.00 -16.69
C ASP A 68 10.06 17.84 -18.24
N PRO A 69 9.00 18.35 -18.91
CA PRO A 69 7.76 18.88 -18.32
C PRO A 69 6.93 17.76 -17.67
N ALA A 70 6.38 18.04 -16.49
CA ALA A 70 5.51 17.09 -15.79
C ALA A 70 4.08 17.12 -16.36
N GLN A 71 3.46 15.97 -16.52
CA GLN A 71 2.01 15.85 -16.72
C GLN A 71 1.29 15.84 -15.37
N GLU A 72 -0.02 16.09 -15.37
CA GLU A 72 -0.85 16.22 -14.18
C GLU A 72 -0.63 15.14 -13.11
N ARG A 73 -0.49 13.88 -13.56
CA ARG A 73 -0.30 12.75 -12.63
C ARG A 73 1.19 12.41 -12.36
N GLN A 74 2.14 13.14 -12.91
CA GLN A 74 3.56 12.94 -12.63
C GLN A 74 4.00 13.78 -11.43
N VAL A 75 3.34 13.57 -10.31
CA VAL A 75 3.55 14.27 -9.03
C VAL A 75 3.58 13.30 -7.85
N LEU A 76 4.30 13.67 -6.81
CA LEU A 76 4.38 12.95 -5.55
C LEU A 76 4.15 13.88 -4.36
N ASP A 77 3.86 13.29 -3.19
CA ASP A 77 3.80 13.98 -1.91
C ASP A 77 4.91 13.44 -1.00
N VAL A 78 5.58 14.34 -0.27
CA VAL A 78 6.60 14.01 0.72
C VAL A 78 6.10 14.41 2.10
N TYR A 79 6.21 13.49 3.05
CA TYR A 79 5.85 13.67 4.45
C TYR A 79 7.08 13.36 5.31
N ALA A 80 7.61 14.34 6.00
CA ALA A 80 8.79 14.19 6.85
C ALA A 80 8.46 14.53 8.30
N PRO A 81 9.06 13.85 9.29
CA PRO A 81 9.01 14.32 10.67
C PRO A 81 9.74 15.65 10.82
N PRO A 82 9.40 16.48 11.82
CA PRO A 82 10.07 17.75 12.04
C PRO A 82 11.58 17.52 12.26
N ASN A 83 12.39 18.38 11.67
CA ASN A 83 13.86 18.32 11.79
C ASN A 83 14.47 16.98 11.29
N ALA A 84 13.81 16.30 10.34
CA ALA A 84 14.31 15.08 9.75
C ALA A 84 15.75 15.25 9.21
N LYS A 85 16.62 14.31 9.53
CA LYS A 85 18.00 14.27 9.01
C LYS A 85 18.41 12.83 8.78
N ASN A 86 18.77 12.52 7.54
CA ASN A 86 19.33 11.23 7.15
C ASN A 86 18.45 10.03 7.59
N LEU A 87 17.11 10.15 7.44
CA LEU A 87 16.16 9.12 7.82
C LEU A 87 15.93 8.13 6.66
N PRO A 88 15.64 6.86 6.93
CA PRO A 88 15.21 5.93 5.88
C PRO A 88 13.91 6.42 5.23
N VAL A 89 13.70 6.03 3.98
CA VAL A 89 12.58 6.50 3.16
C VAL A 89 11.66 5.35 2.82
N VAL A 90 10.37 5.52 3.01
CA VAL A 90 9.33 4.64 2.47
C VAL A 90 8.72 5.29 1.25
N PHE A 91 8.84 4.63 0.11
CA PHE A 91 8.22 5.01 -1.16
C PHE A 91 6.98 4.16 -1.41
N TRP A 92 5.81 4.80 -1.40
CA TRP A 92 4.50 4.16 -1.49
C TRP A 92 3.87 4.34 -2.86
N ILE A 93 3.38 3.23 -3.42
CA ILE A 93 2.69 3.16 -4.71
C ILE A 93 1.23 2.75 -4.46
N HIS A 94 0.27 3.63 -4.83
CA HIS A 94 -1.14 3.35 -4.63
C HIS A 94 -1.66 2.23 -5.55
N GLY A 95 -2.76 1.59 -5.15
CA GLY A 95 -3.51 0.63 -5.96
C GLY A 95 -4.50 1.30 -6.91
N GLY A 96 -5.49 0.53 -7.35
CA GLY A 96 -6.57 1.01 -8.23
C GLY A 96 -6.57 0.36 -9.62
N GLY A 97 -6.00 -0.84 -9.75
CA GLY A 97 -6.02 -1.63 -10.97
C GLY A 97 -5.37 -0.94 -12.17
N TRP A 98 -4.38 -0.09 -11.94
CA TRP A 98 -3.67 0.74 -12.94
C TRP A 98 -4.56 1.77 -13.66
N GLN A 99 -5.85 1.86 -13.31
CA GLN A 99 -6.86 2.72 -13.97
C GLN A 99 -7.41 3.83 -13.08
N THR A 100 -7.24 3.69 -11.77
CA THR A 100 -7.73 4.64 -10.76
C THR A 100 -6.73 4.76 -9.61
N GLY A 101 -7.09 5.49 -8.57
CA GLY A 101 -6.27 5.69 -7.38
C GLY A 101 -5.53 7.01 -7.38
N ASP A 102 -5.03 7.37 -6.21
CA ASP A 102 -4.32 8.62 -6.02
C ASP A 102 -3.35 8.52 -4.82
N LYS A 103 -2.25 9.28 -4.88
CA LYS A 103 -1.23 9.40 -3.84
C LYS A 103 -1.76 9.89 -2.49
N THR A 104 -2.95 10.48 -2.47
CA THR A 104 -3.62 10.92 -1.24
C THR A 104 -4.32 9.77 -0.50
N SER A 105 -4.47 8.60 -1.13
CA SER A 105 -5.09 7.40 -0.54
C SER A 105 -4.11 6.65 0.37
N VAL A 106 -3.55 7.33 1.36
CA VAL A 106 -2.48 6.82 2.23
C VAL A 106 -2.91 6.49 3.67
N GLN A 107 -4.17 6.78 4.03
CA GLN A 107 -4.74 6.58 5.37
C GLN A 107 -3.82 7.16 6.46
N ILE A 108 -3.46 6.35 7.47
CA ILE A 108 -2.61 6.77 8.60
C ILE A 108 -1.12 6.64 8.33
N LYS A 109 -0.72 6.05 7.20
CA LYS A 109 0.68 5.72 6.90
C LYS A 109 1.65 6.90 7.03
N PRO A 110 1.33 8.12 6.53
CA PRO A 110 2.26 9.24 6.65
C PRO A 110 2.63 9.55 8.10
N GLN A 111 1.62 9.63 8.99
CA GLN A 111 1.86 9.89 10.41
C GLN A 111 2.59 8.71 11.07
N PHE A 112 2.13 7.49 10.81
CA PHE A 112 2.76 6.30 11.35
C PHE A 112 4.25 6.22 11.00
N PHE A 113 4.63 6.37 9.73
CA PHE A 113 6.03 6.29 9.31
C PHE A 113 6.87 7.46 9.86
N ALA A 114 6.31 8.67 9.95
CA ALA A 114 6.98 9.80 10.58
C ALA A 114 7.28 9.52 12.07
N ASP A 115 6.31 8.95 12.80
CA ASP A 115 6.48 8.57 14.21
C ASP A 115 7.52 7.44 14.40
N GLN A 116 7.72 6.59 13.38
CA GLN A 116 8.75 5.56 13.34
C GLN A 116 10.12 6.08 12.83
N GLY A 117 10.26 7.37 12.55
CA GLY A 117 11.51 7.98 12.09
C GLY A 117 11.82 7.72 10.62
N PHE A 118 10.81 7.64 9.77
CA PHE A 118 10.95 7.54 8.31
C PHE A 118 10.44 8.82 7.64
N VAL A 119 11.02 9.15 6.50
CA VAL A 119 10.36 10.00 5.50
C VAL A 119 9.43 9.12 4.67
N PHE A 120 8.18 9.54 4.50
CA PHE A 120 7.20 8.83 3.69
C PHE A 120 6.94 9.60 2.40
N VAL A 121 7.02 8.92 1.26
CA VAL A 121 6.74 9.48 -0.07
C VAL A 121 5.61 8.68 -0.69
N SER A 122 4.57 9.36 -1.16
CA SER A 122 3.49 8.74 -1.92
C SER A 122 3.44 9.30 -3.34
N THR A 123 3.50 8.43 -4.35
CA THR A 123 3.57 8.85 -5.75
C THR A 123 2.28 8.58 -6.51
N ASN A 124 1.92 9.50 -7.41
CA ASN A 124 1.03 9.25 -8.52
C ASN A 124 1.81 8.72 -9.73
N TYR A 125 1.11 8.10 -10.63
CA TYR A 125 1.58 7.66 -11.94
C TYR A 125 0.44 7.81 -12.95
N ARG A 126 0.75 7.91 -14.24
CA ARG A 126 -0.26 7.97 -15.31
C ARG A 126 -1.01 6.65 -15.39
N LEU A 127 -2.27 6.71 -15.76
CA LEU A 127 -3.20 5.58 -15.66
C LEU A 127 -3.61 5.05 -17.04
N LEU A 128 -3.98 3.76 -17.08
CA LEU A 128 -4.69 3.18 -18.21
C LEU A 128 -6.06 3.86 -18.37
N PRO A 129 -6.61 3.99 -19.59
CA PRO A 129 -6.00 3.62 -20.87
C PRO A 129 -5.17 4.75 -21.50
N SER A 130 -4.96 5.89 -20.77
CA SER A 130 -4.25 7.06 -21.31
C SER A 130 -2.78 6.76 -21.66
N VAL A 131 -2.20 5.76 -21.00
CA VAL A 131 -0.86 5.23 -21.26
C VAL A 131 -0.87 3.71 -21.23
N ASP A 132 0.21 3.06 -21.65
CA ASP A 132 0.41 1.62 -21.48
C ASP A 132 1.09 1.25 -20.15
N ILE A 133 1.09 -0.04 -19.80
CA ILE A 133 1.71 -0.56 -18.58
C ILE A 133 3.21 -0.23 -18.50
N ALA A 134 3.93 -0.32 -19.62
CA ALA A 134 5.37 0.01 -19.65
C ALA A 134 5.63 1.48 -19.30
N THR A 135 4.73 2.39 -19.69
CA THR A 135 4.81 3.80 -19.34
C THR A 135 4.57 4.02 -17.85
N ILE A 136 3.68 3.25 -17.23
CA ILE A 136 3.46 3.30 -15.76
C ILE A 136 4.75 2.92 -15.03
N PHE A 137 5.46 1.87 -15.45
CA PHE A 137 6.75 1.50 -14.84
C PHE A 137 7.82 2.59 -15.01
N ARG A 138 7.87 3.22 -16.18
CA ARG A 138 8.77 4.37 -16.40
C ARG A 138 8.44 5.55 -15.49
N ASP A 139 7.17 5.82 -15.24
CA ASP A 139 6.76 6.86 -14.30
C ASP A 139 7.21 6.55 -12.87
N ILE A 140 7.05 5.29 -12.43
CA ILE A 140 7.53 4.86 -11.11
C ILE A 140 9.05 4.99 -11.01
N ALA A 141 9.80 4.55 -12.01
CA ALA A 141 11.26 4.67 -12.02
C ALA A 141 11.71 6.15 -11.96
N LYS A 142 11.10 7.03 -12.74
CA LYS A 142 11.34 8.48 -12.70
C LYS A 142 11.02 9.08 -11.33
N SER A 143 9.92 8.65 -10.72
CA SER A 143 9.55 9.10 -9.38
C SER A 143 10.56 8.66 -8.32
N ILE A 144 11.12 7.44 -8.44
CA ILE A 144 12.21 6.96 -7.57
C ILE A 144 13.51 7.75 -7.85
N HIS A 145 13.80 8.06 -9.11
CA HIS A 145 14.95 8.90 -9.47
C HIS A 145 14.83 10.29 -8.81
N TRP A 146 13.68 10.92 -8.90
CA TRP A 146 13.44 12.19 -8.21
C TRP A 146 13.67 12.07 -6.71
N VAL A 147 13.17 11.00 -6.08
CA VAL A 147 13.38 10.76 -4.64
C VAL A 147 14.87 10.62 -4.33
N HIS A 148 15.61 9.85 -5.12
CA HIS A 148 17.06 9.69 -4.95
C HIS A 148 17.79 11.04 -4.97
N ASP A 149 17.46 11.91 -5.90
CA ASP A 149 18.18 13.17 -6.10
C ASP A 149 17.78 14.28 -5.11
N HIS A 150 16.53 14.24 -4.58
CA HIS A 150 15.97 15.38 -3.84
C HIS A 150 15.61 15.07 -2.39
N ILE A 151 15.47 13.81 -1.99
CA ILE A 151 14.92 13.47 -0.67
C ILE A 151 15.78 13.92 0.50
N ALA A 152 17.07 14.11 0.28
CA ALA A 152 17.98 14.65 1.29
C ALA A 152 17.58 16.06 1.76
N GLN A 153 16.99 16.89 0.89
CA GLN A 153 16.47 18.21 1.21
C GLN A 153 15.24 18.14 2.14
N HIS A 154 14.61 16.97 2.21
CA HIS A 154 13.47 16.66 3.08
C HIS A 154 13.88 15.75 4.26
N GLY A 155 15.19 15.61 4.50
CA GLY A 155 15.72 14.85 5.61
C GLY A 155 15.77 13.34 5.42
N GLY A 156 15.52 12.83 4.21
CA GLY A 156 15.63 11.42 3.86
C GLY A 156 17.05 11.03 3.40
N ASP A 157 17.37 9.74 3.50
CA ASP A 157 18.60 9.15 2.95
C ASP A 157 18.28 8.46 1.62
N PRO A 158 18.80 8.95 0.49
CA PRO A 158 18.52 8.38 -0.84
C PRO A 158 18.98 6.93 -1.01
N ASN A 159 19.89 6.45 -0.16
CA ASN A 159 20.43 5.09 -0.21
C ASN A 159 19.74 4.12 0.75
N ARG A 160 18.71 4.56 1.47
CA ARG A 160 17.92 3.73 2.39
C ARG A 160 16.46 3.76 2.05
N LEU A 161 16.12 3.32 0.81
CA LEU A 161 14.77 3.32 0.27
C LEU A 161 14.08 1.97 0.49
N PHE A 162 12.84 1.99 0.96
CA PHE A 162 11.91 0.86 0.97
C PHE A 162 10.79 1.12 -0.03
N VAL A 163 10.60 0.21 -0.97
CA VAL A 163 9.53 0.33 -1.97
C VAL A 163 8.34 -0.51 -1.51
N MET A 164 7.20 0.14 -1.37
CA MET A 164 5.96 -0.48 -0.90
C MET A 164 4.81 -0.11 -1.82
N GLY A 165 3.78 -0.96 -1.88
CA GLY A 165 2.58 -0.63 -2.64
C GLY A 165 1.47 -1.63 -2.40
N HIS A 166 0.22 -1.24 -2.68
CA HIS A 166 -0.97 -2.05 -2.47
C HIS A 166 -1.64 -2.43 -3.80
N SER A 167 -2.15 -3.66 -3.93
CA SER A 167 -2.92 -4.10 -5.10
C SER A 167 -2.11 -3.95 -6.41
N ALA A 168 -2.58 -3.17 -7.39
CA ALA A 168 -1.80 -2.81 -8.57
C ALA A 168 -0.43 -2.20 -8.21
N GLY A 169 -0.38 -1.37 -7.14
CA GLY A 169 0.87 -0.83 -6.61
C GLY A 169 1.81 -1.89 -6.05
N ALA A 170 1.30 -3.00 -5.56
CA ALA A 170 2.11 -4.13 -5.11
C ALA A 170 2.82 -4.83 -6.29
N GLN A 171 2.14 -5.00 -7.41
CA GLN A 171 2.74 -5.50 -8.64
C GLN A 171 3.83 -4.53 -9.16
N LEU A 172 3.53 -3.21 -9.16
CA LEU A 172 4.50 -2.19 -9.55
C LEU A 172 5.74 -2.20 -8.65
N ALA A 173 5.55 -2.29 -7.33
CA ALA A 173 6.64 -2.39 -6.36
C ALA A 173 7.50 -3.65 -6.58
N ALA A 174 6.86 -4.80 -6.74
CA ALA A 174 7.56 -6.06 -6.94
C ALA A 174 8.39 -6.07 -8.23
N LEU A 175 7.83 -5.60 -9.36
CA LEU A 175 8.56 -5.58 -10.63
C LEU A 175 9.73 -4.58 -10.60
N ILE A 176 9.55 -3.37 -10.09
CA ILE A 176 10.63 -2.38 -9.97
C ILE A 176 11.79 -2.92 -9.11
N CYS A 177 11.50 -3.75 -8.11
CA CYS A 177 12.52 -4.34 -7.25
C CYS A 177 13.16 -5.62 -7.81
N THR A 178 12.60 -6.22 -8.87
CA THR A 178 13.14 -7.43 -9.52
C THR A 178 13.68 -7.16 -10.91
N ASP A 179 13.13 -6.20 -11.65
CA ASP A 179 13.58 -5.80 -12.97
C ASP A 179 14.39 -4.50 -12.92
N ASP A 180 15.70 -4.63 -12.92
CA ASP A 180 16.62 -3.50 -12.79
C ASP A 180 16.71 -2.60 -14.05
N ARG A 181 16.13 -3.01 -15.17
CA ARG A 181 16.16 -2.24 -16.43
C ARG A 181 15.54 -0.85 -16.29
N TYR A 182 14.44 -0.75 -15.52
CA TYR A 182 13.74 0.52 -15.31
C TYR A 182 14.58 1.51 -14.49
N LEU A 183 15.18 1.06 -13.40
CA LEU A 183 16.05 1.91 -12.58
C LEU A 183 17.36 2.25 -13.31
N LYS A 184 17.94 1.31 -14.04
CA LYS A 184 19.12 1.55 -14.87
C LYS A 184 18.89 2.60 -15.96
N ALA A 185 17.69 2.65 -16.55
CA ALA A 185 17.31 3.68 -17.51
C ALA A 185 17.30 5.08 -16.92
N GLU A 186 17.12 5.20 -15.61
CA GLU A 186 17.20 6.43 -14.84
C GLU A 186 18.58 6.62 -14.14
N GLY A 187 19.59 5.83 -14.50
CA GLY A 187 20.95 5.93 -13.92
C GLY A 187 21.09 5.36 -12.50
N LEU A 188 20.08 4.61 -12.04
CA LEU A 188 20.05 4.03 -10.69
C LEU A 188 20.30 2.52 -10.69
N SER A 189 20.51 1.95 -9.52
CA SER A 189 20.60 0.51 -9.31
C SER A 189 19.71 0.03 -8.18
N LEU A 190 19.45 -1.29 -8.10
CA LEU A 190 18.70 -1.88 -6.98
C LEU A 190 19.39 -1.68 -5.61
N ALA A 191 20.66 -1.35 -5.56
CA ALA A 191 21.44 -1.18 -4.33
C ALA A 191 20.90 -0.07 -3.39
N ILE A 192 20.18 0.93 -3.96
CA ILE A 192 19.54 1.99 -3.15
C ILE A 192 18.31 1.48 -2.38
N ILE A 193 17.75 0.31 -2.78
CA ILE A 193 16.55 -0.26 -2.17
C ILE A 193 16.96 -1.25 -1.09
N LYS A 194 16.51 -1.01 0.13
CA LYS A 194 16.81 -1.86 1.30
C LYS A 194 15.76 -2.93 1.55
N GLY A 195 14.58 -2.80 0.96
CA GLY A 195 13.53 -3.80 1.05
C GLY A 195 12.33 -3.46 0.18
N CYS A 196 11.59 -4.51 -0.22
CA CYS A 196 10.34 -4.40 -0.96
C CYS A 196 9.19 -5.00 -0.13
N VAL A 197 8.10 -4.24 0.01
CA VAL A 197 6.91 -4.70 0.76
C VAL A 197 5.67 -4.58 -0.12
N PRO A 198 5.43 -5.54 -1.02
CA PRO A 198 4.18 -5.60 -1.78
C PRO A 198 3.04 -6.07 -0.87
N VAL A 199 1.90 -5.34 -0.91
CA VAL A 199 0.72 -5.57 -0.08
C VAL A 199 -0.45 -6.02 -0.94
N ASP A 200 -0.83 -7.28 -0.80
CA ASP A 200 -2.00 -7.93 -1.40
C ASP A 200 -2.13 -7.74 -2.92
N GLY A 201 -1.04 -8.01 -3.63
CA GLY A 201 -1.02 -8.07 -5.09
C GLY A 201 -1.41 -9.47 -5.60
N ASP A 202 -2.13 -9.49 -6.72
CA ASP A 202 -2.56 -10.71 -7.41
C ASP A 202 -1.87 -10.93 -8.77
N THR A 203 -0.83 -10.14 -9.09
CA THR A 203 -0.29 -10.05 -10.46
C THR A 203 1.25 -10.07 -10.49
N TYR A 204 1.89 -10.94 -9.70
CA TYR A 204 3.36 -11.12 -9.76
C TYR A 204 3.79 -12.05 -10.88
N ASP A 205 2.86 -12.92 -11.34
CA ASP A 205 2.95 -13.80 -12.50
C ASP A 205 1.72 -13.54 -13.39
N VAL A 206 1.86 -12.65 -14.37
CA VAL A 206 0.76 -12.17 -15.24
C VAL A 206 0.15 -13.32 -16.07
N PRO A 207 0.92 -14.21 -16.73
CA PRO A 207 0.34 -15.36 -17.40
C PRO A 207 -0.55 -16.21 -16.49
N ALA A 208 -0.07 -16.52 -15.29
CA ALA A 208 -0.77 -17.41 -14.36
C ALA A 208 -2.09 -16.80 -13.87
N ILE A 209 -2.16 -15.51 -13.56
CA ILE A 209 -3.41 -14.89 -13.13
C ILE A 209 -4.42 -14.77 -14.27
N ILE A 210 -3.96 -14.47 -15.49
CA ILE A 210 -4.82 -14.45 -16.68
C ILE A 210 -5.43 -15.83 -16.91
N GLU A 211 -4.61 -16.88 -16.93
CA GLU A 211 -5.05 -18.26 -17.14
C GLU A 211 -6.05 -18.70 -16.05
N THR A 212 -5.75 -18.39 -14.78
CA THR A 212 -6.62 -18.70 -13.64
C THR A 212 -7.99 -18.01 -13.79
N ALA A 213 -8.01 -16.73 -14.11
CA ALA A 213 -9.23 -15.96 -14.28
C ALA A 213 -10.07 -16.47 -15.46
N GLU A 214 -9.44 -16.77 -16.59
CA GLU A 214 -10.12 -17.29 -17.77
C GLU A 214 -10.64 -18.72 -17.57
N THR A 215 -9.87 -19.57 -16.90
CA THR A 215 -10.30 -20.93 -16.56
C THR A 215 -11.49 -20.91 -15.62
N ARG A 216 -11.46 -20.09 -14.57
CA ARG A 216 -12.59 -19.91 -13.63
C ARG A 216 -13.85 -19.47 -14.37
N ARG A 217 -13.76 -18.51 -15.29
CA ARG A 217 -14.89 -18.07 -16.09
C ARG A 217 -15.45 -19.18 -16.98
N ARG A 218 -14.59 -19.90 -17.67
CA ARG A 218 -14.98 -21.02 -18.54
C ARG A 218 -15.69 -22.12 -17.76
N VAL A 219 -15.17 -22.47 -16.58
CA VAL A 219 -15.75 -23.50 -15.70
C VAL A 219 -17.12 -23.09 -15.17
N HIS A 220 -17.30 -21.82 -14.84
CA HIS A 220 -18.56 -21.29 -14.30
C HIS A 220 -19.50 -20.67 -15.36
N GLY A 221 -19.19 -20.76 -16.65
CA GLY A 221 -20.01 -20.20 -17.72
C GLY A 221 -20.17 -18.67 -17.66
N LEU A 222 -19.19 -17.94 -17.07
CA LEU A 222 -19.27 -16.50 -16.90
C LEU A 222 -18.82 -15.77 -18.18
N PRO A 223 -19.39 -14.60 -18.49
CA PRO A 223 -18.96 -13.79 -19.63
C PRO A 223 -17.53 -13.28 -19.47
N GLN A 224 -16.90 -12.91 -20.60
CA GLN A 224 -15.57 -12.28 -20.54
C GLN A 224 -15.61 -11.00 -19.71
N ALA A 225 -14.58 -10.79 -18.85
CA ALA A 225 -14.51 -9.57 -18.06
C ALA A 225 -14.22 -8.38 -18.97
N LYS A 226 -14.90 -7.27 -18.73
CA LYS A 226 -14.62 -6.02 -19.44
C LYS A 226 -13.36 -5.29 -18.93
N PHE A 227 -12.85 -5.66 -17.76
CA PHE A 227 -11.74 -5.00 -17.05
C PHE A 227 -10.81 -6.02 -16.37
N GLY A 228 -10.63 -7.19 -16.99
CA GLY A 228 -9.73 -8.22 -16.48
C GLY A 228 -8.25 -7.92 -16.74
N HIS A 229 -7.37 -8.79 -16.28
CA HIS A 229 -5.93 -8.63 -16.47
C HIS A 229 -5.55 -8.63 -17.96
N ARG A 230 -6.18 -9.49 -18.80
CA ARG A 230 -5.89 -9.53 -20.23
C ARG A 230 -6.21 -8.21 -20.92
N GLU A 231 -7.29 -7.56 -20.59
CA GLU A 231 -7.67 -6.26 -21.16
C GLU A 231 -6.68 -5.15 -20.80
N LYS A 232 -6.01 -5.28 -19.66
CA LYS A 232 -5.01 -4.31 -19.16
C LYS A 232 -3.61 -4.58 -19.72
N PHE A 233 -3.21 -5.85 -19.78
CA PHE A 233 -1.88 -6.26 -20.24
C PHE A 233 -1.82 -6.62 -21.73
N GLY A 234 -2.97 -6.65 -22.41
CA GLY A 234 -3.07 -7.02 -23.83
C GLY A 234 -2.98 -8.53 -24.08
N ASN A 235 -2.78 -8.92 -25.34
CA ASN A 235 -2.78 -10.32 -25.78
C ASN A 235 -1.36 -10.88 -26.04
N ASP A 236 -0.32 -10.08 -25.85
CA ASP A 236 1.06 -10.46 -26.13
C ASP A 236 1.64 -11.23 -24.93
N SER A 237 1.89 -12.52 -25.12
CA SER A 237 2.42 -13.40 -24.08
C SER A 237 3.86 -13.04 -23.64
N GLU A 238 4.66 -12.43 -24.53
CA GLU A 238 6.00 -11.95 -24.18
C GLU A 238 5.89 -10.76 -23.22
N LYS A 239 4.98 -9.82 -23.49
CA LYS A 239 4.70 -8.71 -22.59
C LYS A 239 4.14 -9.18 -21.25
N HIS A 240 3.31 -10.23 -21.24
CA HIS A 240 2.84 -10.80 -19.96
C HIS A 240 4.01 -11.29 -19.09
N ARG A 241 4.98 -11.99 -19.70
CA ARG A 241 6.20 -12.40 -18.99
C ARG A 241 7.06 -11.20 -18.61
N ASP A 242 7.20 -10.23 -19.49
CA ASP A 242 7.99 -9.03 -19.24
C ASP A 242 7.44 -8.16 -18.10
N PHE A 243 6.12 -8.15 -17.88
CA PHE A 243 5.48 -7.46 -16.77
C PHE A 243 5.28 -8.32 -15.51
N SER A 244 5.89 -9.50 -15.44
CA SER A 244 5.83 -10.42 -14.32
C SER A 244 7.07 -10.31 -13.46
N ALA A 245 6.91 -9.94 -12.18
CA ALA A 245 8.04 -9.84 -11.24
C ALA A 245 8.82 -11.16 -11.12
N VAL A 246 8.13 -12.31 -11.17
CA VAL A 246 8.73 -13.66 -11.10
C VAL A 246 9.72 -13.94 -12.25
N THR A 247 9.50 -13.35 -13.41
CA THR A 247 10.35 -13.56 -14.60
C THR A 247 11.74 -12.94 -14.45
N HIS A 248 11.84 -11.87 -13.67
CA HIS A 248 13.07 -11.08 -13.55
C HIS A 248 13.91 -11.44 -12.33
N VAL A 249 13.41 -12.34 -11.48
CA VAL A 249 14.18 -12.81 -10.32
C VAL A 249 15.37 -13.65 -10.80
N ALA A 250 16.57 -13.25 -10.39
CA ALA A 250 17.79 -13.97 -10.69
C ALA A 250 18.77 -13.85 -9.50
N LYS A 251 19.60 -14.88 -9.34
CA LYS A 251 20.70 -14.87 -8.38
C LYS A 251 21.69 -13.75 -8.67
N ASP A 252 22.26 -13.18 -7.62
CA ASP A 252 23.34 -12.17 -7.69
C ASP A 252 22.98 -10.89 -8.45
N LYS A 253 21.68 -10.62 -8.66
CA LYS A 253 21.17 -9.42 -9.34
C LYS A 253 21.09 -8.18 -8.43
N GLY A 254 21.31 -8.34 -7.13
CA GLY A 254 21.15 -7.26 -6.14
C GLY A 254 19.70 -6.97 -5.77
N ILE A 255 18.80 -7.94 -6.00
CA ILE A 255 17.39 -7.85 -5.60
C ILE A 255 17.32 -7.68 -4.09
N PRO A 256 16.61 -6.65 -3.56
CA PRO A 256 16.50 -6.44 -2.12
C PRO A 256 15.70 -7.56 -1.44
N PRO A 257 15.79 -7.71 -0.12
CA PRO A 257 14.90 -8.60 0.63
C PRO A 257 13.43 -8.21 0.46
N PHE A 258 12.54 -9.19 0.52
CA PHE A 258 11.09 -9.01 0.38
C PHE A 258 10.33 -9.39 1.65
N LEU A 259 9.31 -8.60 1.99
CA LEU A 259 8.20 -8.99 2.85
C LEU A 259 6.90 -8.93 2.03
N ILE A 260 6.31 -10.07 1.72
CA ILE A 260 5.08 -10.15 0.92
C ILE A 260 3.90 -10.28 1.88
N LEU A 261 3.09 -9.22 1.99
CA LEU A 261 1.86 -9.20 2.78
C LEU A 261 0.68 -9.57 1.88
N PHE A 262 -0.17 -10.49 2.31
CA PHE A 262 -1.33 -10.91 1.52
C PHE A 262 -2.50 -11.35 2.40
N VAL A 263 -3.72 -11.37 1.86
CA VAL A 263 -4.90 -11.93 2.52
C VAL A 263 -4.87 -13.45 2.39
N ALA A 264 -4.77 -14.16 3.52
CA ALA A 264 -4.59 -15.61 3.53
C ALA A 264 -5.73 -16.38 2.86
N ASP A 265 -6.95 -15.90 3.05
CA ASP A 265 -8.18 -16.53 2.53
C ASP A 265 -8.56 -16.04 1.11
N HIS A 266 -7.76 -15.18 0.49
CA HIS A 266 -7.96 -14.75 -0.89
C HIS A 266 -7.11 -15.63 -1.83
N PRO A 267 -7.74 -16.51 -2.65
CA PRO A 267 -7.00 -17.54 -3.37
C PRO A 267 -5.99 -16.97 -4.38
N ASP A 268 -6.32 -15.87 -5.05
CA ASP A 268 -5.45 -15.30 -6.10
C ASP A 268 -4.24 -14.60 -5.49
N THR A 269 -4.42 -13.72 -4.49
CA THR A 269 -3.30 -13.02 -3.84
C THR A 269 -2.41 -14.00 -3.07
N SER A 270 -2.99 -15.01 -2.42
CA SER A 270 -2.24 -16.07 -1.74
C SER A 270 -1.39 -16.89 -2.73
N ALA A 271 -1.96 -17.34 -3.85
CA ALA A 271 -1.23 -18.10 -4.87
C ALA A 271 -0.09 -17.28 -5.49
N GLN A 272 -0.34 -16.01 -5.79
CA GLN A 272 0.65 -15.11 -6.38
C GLN A 272 1.77 -14.77 -5.39
N ALA A 273 1.45 -14.56 -4.11
CA ALA A 273 2.44 -14.35 -3.06
C ALA A 273 3.36 -15.58 -2.89
N GLN A 274 2.81 -16.80 -2.91
CA GLN A 274 3.58 -18.03 -2.85
C GLN A 274 4.50 -18.18 -4.07
N ARG A 275 4.01 -17.91 -5.30
CA ARG A 275 4.82 -17.96 -6.51
C ARG A 275 6.03 -17.03 -6.42
N LEU A 276 5.81 -15.75 -6.12
CA LEU A 276 6.89 -14.78 -5.99
C LEU A 276 7.87 -15.17 -4.87
N GLY A 277 7.35 -15.57 -3.71
CA GLY A 277 8.17 -15.97 -2.57
C GLY A 277 9.05 -17.19 -2.86
N ASN A 278 8.53 -18.18 -3.61
CA ASN A 278 9.29 -19.37 -3.99
C ASN A 278 10.43 -19.02 -4.95
N VAL A 279 10.14 -18.27 -6.02
CA VAL A 279 11.16 -17.86 -7.01
C VAL A 279 12.26 -17.00 -6.36
N LEU A 280 11.91 -16.08 -5.46
CA LEU A 280 12.88 -15.29 -4.70
C LEU A 280 13.79 -16.19 -3.85
N LYS A 281 13.21 -17.15 -3.10
CA LYS A 281 13.98 -18.08 -2.27
C LYS A 281 14.89 -18.98 -3.10
N GLU A 282 14.42 -19.49 -4.22
CA GLU A 282 15.22 -20.31 -5.15
C GLU A 282 16.42 -19.54 -5.71
N ALA A 283 16.25 -18.22 -5.92
CA ALA A 283 17.34 -17.33 -6.33
C ALA A 283 18.25 -16.87 -5.17
N GLY A 284 18.00 -17.33 -3.94
CA GLY A 284 18.78 -16.93 -2.77
C GLY A 284 18.44 -15.54 -2.23
N VAL A 285 17.32 -14.94 -2.68
CA VAL A 285 16.85 -13.63 -2.19
C VAL A 285 16.02 -13.84 -0.91
N PRO A 286 16.32 -13.15 0.20
CA PRO A 286 15.53 -13.27 1.42
C PRO A 286 14.08 -12.85 1.17
N ALA A 287 13.13 -13.74 1.42
CA ALA A 287 11.71 -13.49 1.26
C ALA A 287 10.91 -14.03 2.45
N THR A 288 10.17 -13.14 3.10
CA THR A 288 9.22 -13.45 4.16
C THR A 288 7.81 -13.28 3.62
N LEU A 289 6.93 -14.26 3.88
CA LEU A 289 5.53 -14.24 3.50
C LEU A 289 4.68 -14.11 4.77
N TYR A 290 3.76 -13.17 4.77
CA TYR A 290 2.79 -13.00 5.85
C TYR A 290 1.36 -12.99 5.28
N GLY A 291 0.61 -14.04 5.57
CA GLY A 291 -0.82 -14.16 5.23
C GLY A 291 -1.69 -13.64 6.38
N GLY A 292 -2.30 -12.48 6.19
CA GLY A 292 -3.27 -11.92 7.13
C GLY A 292 -4.55 -12.74 7.15
N LYS A 293 -5.01 -13.14 8.35
CA LYS A 293 -6.32 -13.76 8.59
C LYS A 293 -7.31 -12.70 9.06
N GLU A 294 -8.60 -12.97 8.87
CA GLU A 294 -9.69 -12.08 9.30
C GLU A 294 -9.55 -10.64 8.77
N THR A 295 -9.00 -10.53 7.58
CA THR A 295 -8.82 -9.25 6.88
C THR A 295 -9.32 -9.36 5.44
N THR A 296 -9.33 -8.25 4.72
CA THR A 296 -9.75 -8.18 3.32
C THR A 296 -8.74 -7.36 2.52
N HIS A 297 -8.86 -7.40 1.19
CA HIS A 297 -8.02 -6.63 0.28
C HIS A 297 -7.88 -5.15 0.67
N ASN A 298 -8.99 -4.51 1.01
CA ASN A 298 -8.96 -3.10 1.43
C ASN A 298 -8.50 -2.93 2.87
N LYS A 299 -8.89 -3.87 3.77
CA LYS A 299 -8.60 -3.77 5.20
C LYS A 299 -7.11 -3.94 5.50
N ILE A 300 -6.43 -4.90 4.88
CA ILE A 300 -4.98 -5.10 5.07
C ILE A 300 -4.17 -3.84 4.71
N ASN A 301 -4.62 -3.08 3.70
CA ASN A 301 -4.03 -1.79 3.37
C ASN A 301 -4.44 -0.68 4.36
N ALA A 302 -5.72 -0.60 4.73
CA ALA A 302 -6.23 0.46 5.59
C ALA A 302 -5.69 0.39 7.02
N ASP A 303 -5.47 -0.82 7.52
CA ASP A 303 -4.97 -1.06 8.88
C ASP A 303 -3.44 -0.98 8.98
N LEU A 304 -2.72 -1.02 7.86
CA LEU A 304 -1.26 -0.92 7.84
C LEU A 304 -0.78 0.43 8.41
N GLY A 305 -0.10 0.35 9.54
CA GLY A 305 0.29 1.49 10.39
C GLY A 305 -0.45 1.54 11.73
N ARG A 306 -1.48 0.71 11.95
CA ARG A 306 -2.14 0.62 13.26
C ARG A 306 -1.27 -0.18 14.24
N PRO A 307 -1.13 0.26 15.49
CA PRO A 307 -0.24 -0.40 16.47
C PRO A 307 -0.62 -1.86 16.76
N ASP A 308 -1.92 -2.19 16.72
CA ASP A 308 -2.42 -3.53 17.05
C ASP A 308 -2.48 -4.46 15.82
N ASP A 309 -2.29 -3.93 14.61
CA ASP A 309 -2.33 -4.73 13.39
C ASP A 309 -1.11 -5.65 13.27
N PRO A 310 -1.31 -6.97 13.11
CA PRO A 310 -0.20 -7.93 13.02
C PRO A 310 0.66 -7.74 11.77
N ALA A 311 0.09 -7.29 10.64
CA ALA A 311 0.85 -7.00 9.43
C ALA A 311 1.80 -5.82 9.65
N THR A 312 1.34 -4.78 10.38
CA THR A 312 2.16 -3.65 10.80
C THR A 312 3.35 -4.07 11.66
N LYS A 313 3.13 -4.95 12.64
CA LYS A 313 4.21 -5.47 13.50
C LYS A 313 5.25 -6.22 12.68
N THR A 314 4.81 -7.13 11.81
CA THR A 314 5.68 -7.90 10.91
C THR A 314 6.47 -6.96 9.97
N MET A 315 5.82 -5.91 9.46
CA MET A 315 6.47 -4.91 8.62
C MET A 315 7.56 -4.14 9.38
N LEU A 316 7.30 -3.68 10.61
CA LEU A 316 8.30 -2.98 11.41
C LEU A 316 9.53 -3.86 11.72
N GLU A 317 9.31 -5.13 12.04
CA GLU A 317 10.39 -6.09 12.26
C GLU A 317 11.26 -6.26 11.00
N PHE A 318 10.62 -6.36 9.84
CA PHE A 318 11.31 -6.46 8.55
C PHE A 318 12.13 -5.19 8.25
N LEU A 319 11.52 -4.01 8.36
CA LEU A 319 12.21 -2.74 8.11
C LEU A 319 13.40 -2.56 9.06
N GLY A 320 13.21 -2.84 10.35
CA GLY A 320 14.28 -2.74 11.36
C GLY A 320 15.44 -3.73 11.12
N LYS A 321 15.16 -4.90 10.55
CA LYS A 321 16.16 -5.90 10.18
C LYS A 321 16.98 -5.48 8.95
N ALA A 322 16.32 -4.88 7.98
CA ALA A 322 16.95 -4.43 6.72
C ALA A 322 17.78 -3.16 6.89
N LEU A 323 17.67 -2.45 8.02
CA LEU A 323 18.46 -1.25 8.35
C LEU A 323 19.72 -1.55 9.17
N LYS A 324 19.87 -2.77 9.66
CA LYS A 324 21.07 -3.24 10.38
C LYS A 324 22.16 -3.71 9.41
#